data_01cee4f0b808608be45e662ed1d857a2
#
_entry.id   01cee4f0b808608be45e662ed1d857a2
#
_cell.length_a   1.000
_cell.length_b   1.000
_cell.length_c   1.000
_cell.angle_alpha   90.00
_cell.angle_beta   90.00
_cell.angle_gamma   90.00
#
_symmetry.space_group_name_H-M   'P 1'
#
loop_
_entity.id
_entity.type
_entity.pdbx_description
1 polymer ?
#
loop_
_entity_poly.entity_id
_entity_poly.type
_entity_poly.pdbx_seq_one_letter_code
_entity_poly.pdbx_strand_id
1 'polypeptide(L)'
;MMSVDVEEWFHIPEGLDNIIPFEGWDGAVQRVQHVLPRLWDLFERNNVTATFFFLGWVAEKHPDLVKESLRRGHEIATHGYAHKMIYNQTPDEFRQDIYKAVSVIEDISGRKVLGYRAPGFSITPETEWAFSILAEHGIKYDSSIFPGKDCLGIMISSIRNL
;
A
#
# COMPACT_ATOMS: atom_id res chain seq x y z
N MET A 1 -16.73 -4.80 -1.60
CA MET A 1 -15.89 -3.67 -1.15
C MET A 1 -14.91 -3.36 -2.26
N MET A 2 -14.71 -2.09 -2.60
CA MET A 2 -13.71 -1.67 -3.59
C MET A 2 -12.43 -1.26 -2.87
N SER A 3 -11.28 -1.55 -3.47
CA SER A 3 -9.98 -1.06 -2.97
C SER A 3 -9.08 -0.66 -4.13
N VAL A 4 -8.16 0.27 -3.86
CA VAL A 4 -7.26 0.85 -4.85
C VAL A 4 -5.88 0.97 -4.24
N ASP A 5 -4.85 0.49 -4.92
CA ASP A 5 -3.48 0.76 -4.56
C ASP A 5 -3.06 2.07 -5.24
N VAL A 6 -2.62 3.04 -4.43
CA VAL A 6 -2.28 4.39 -4.91
C VAL A 6 -0.77 4.49 -5.03
N GLU A 7 -0.30 4.22 -6.22
CA GLU A 7 1.10 4.15 -6.57
C GLU A 7 1.34 4.68 -7.99
N GLU A 8 2.58 4.89 -8.37
CA GLU A 8 2.96 5.32 -9.72
C GLU A 8 3.29 4.13 -10.61
N TRP A 9 3.22 4.34 -11.90
CA TRP A 9 3.51 3.33 -12.93
C TRP A 9 4.93 2.76 -12.86
N PHE A 10 5.85 3.46 -12.22
CA PHE A 10 7.24 3.03 -12.03
C PHE A 10 7.49 2.29 -10.70
N HIS A 11 6.49 2.19 -9.81
CA HIS A 11 6.56 1.37 -8.61
C HIS A 11 6.33 -0.10 -8.96
N ILE A 12 7.12 -0.62 -9.88
CA ILE A 12 7.02 -2.00 -10.37
C ILE A 12 7.90 -2.89 -9.48
N PRO A 13 7.50 -4.15 -9.22
CA PRO A 13 8.33 -5.10 -8.49
C PRO A 13 9.71 -5.28 -9.13
N GLU A 14 10.75 -5.38 -8.29
CA GLU A 14 12.12 -5.67 -8.74
C GLU A 14 12.15 -6.92 -9.63
N GLY A 15 12.96 -6.89 -10.70
CA GLY A 15 13.15 -8.00 -11.62
C GLY A 15 12.41 -7.87 -12.96
N LEU A 16 11.65 -6.79 -13.16
CA LEU A 16 11.05 -6.47 -14.46
C LEU A 16 11.92 -5.46 -15.21
N ASP A 17 11.90 -5.50 -16.54
CA ASP A 17 12.63 -4.55 -17.38
C ASP A 17 12.10 -3.12 -17.22
N ASN A 18 13.00 -2.13 -17.31
CA ASN A 18 12.70 -0.69 -17.23
C ASN A 18 12.29 -0.16 -15.83
N ILE A 19 12.82 -0.75 -14.78
CA ILE A 19 12.62 -0.24 -13.41
C ILE A 19 13.37 1.07 -13.23
N ILE A 20 12.69 2.07 -12.66
CA ILE A 20 13.33 3.26 -12.14
C ILE A 20 13.69 2.97 -10.68
N PRO A 21 14.97 2.97 -10.28
CA PRO A 21 15.36 2.76 -8.90
C PRO A 21 14.81 3.87 -8.01
N PHE A 22 14.66 3.60 -6.71
CA PHE A 22 14.05 4.52 -5.74
C PHE A 22 14.65 5.93 -5.80
N GLU A 23 15.96 6.05 -5.98
CA GLU A 23 16.68 7.33 -6.09
C GLU A 23 16.29 8.14 -7.32
N GLY A 24 15.74 7.49 -8.34
CA GLY A 24 15.27 8.12 -9.57
C GLY A 24 13.80 8.54 -9.57
N TRP A 25 13.03 8.17 -8.57
CA TRP A 25 11.58 8.41 -8.54
C TRP A 25 11.20 9.89 -8.58
N ASP A 26 11.97 10.75 -7.93
CA ASP A 26 11.73 12.21 -7.94
C ASP A 26 11.84 12.83 -9.34
N GLY A 27 12.67 12.26 -10.21
CA GLY A 27 12.81 12.70 -11.59
C GLY A 27 11.84 12.05 -12.58
N ALA A 28 11.08 11.06 -12.15
CA ALA A 28 10.15 10.33 -13.01
C ALA A 28 8.86 11.14 -13.26
N VAL A 29 8.27 10.93 -14.43
CA VAL A 29 6.97 11.56 -14.77
C VAL A 29 5.87 10.95 -13.92
N GLN A 30 5.34 11.73 -12.99
CA GLN A 30 4.28 11.32 -12.09
C GLN A 30 2.91 11.50 -12.75
N ARG A 31 2.02 10.52 -12.59
CA ARG A 31 0.70 10.47 -13.23
C ARG A 31 -0.46 10.37 -12.25
N VAL A 32 -0.20 9.91 -11.03
CA VAL A 32 -1.22 9.63 -10.02
C VAL A 32 -2.12 10.84 -9.76
N GLN A 33 -1.55 12.05 -9.70
CA GLN A 33 -2.29 13.29 -9.48
C GLN A 33 -3.29 13.62 -10.61
N HIS A 34 -3.10 13.05 -11.80
CA HIS A 34 -4.00 13.26 -12.96
C HIS A 34 -5.02 12.13 -13.12
N VAL A 35 -4.69 10.93 -12.62
CA VAL A 35 -5.54 9.73 -12.77
C VAL A 35 -6.52 9.60 -11.60
N LEU A 36 -6.05 9.81 -10.38
CA LEU A 36 -6.85 9.59 -9.18
C LEU A 36 -8.12 10.45 -9.13
N PRO A 37 -8.13 11.73 -9.53
CA PRO A 37 -9.36 12.53 -9.61
C PRO A 37 -10.45 11.92 -10.49
N ARG A 38 -10.08 11.31 -11.61
CA ARG A 38 -11.03 10.64 -12.51
C ARG A 38 -11.68 9.40 -11.87
N LEU A 39 -10.90 8.69 -11.06
CA LEU A 39 -11.40 7.53 -10.33
C LEU A 39 -12.36 7.96 -9.21
N TRP A 40 -12.05 9.02 -8.46
CA TRP A 40 -12.95 9.58 -7.46
C TRP A 40 -14.29 10.00 -8.07
N ASP A 41 -14.26 10.71 -9.21
CA ASP A 41 -15.48 11.13 -9.90
C ASP A 41 -16.31 9.94 -10.39
N LEU A 42 -15.65 8.84 -10.79
CA LEU A 42 -16.32 7.59 -11.15
C LEU A 42 -17.02 6.98 -9.93
N PHE A 43 -16.32 6.90 -8.79
CA PHE A 43 -16.85 6.34 -7.55
C PHE A 43 -18.02 7.18 -7.02
N GLU A 44 -17.88 8.50 -7.00
CA GLU A 44 -18.91 9.42 -6.56
C GLU A 44 -20.21 9.28 -7.41
N ARG A 45 -20.08 9.25 -8.73
CA ARG A 45 -21.23 9.05 -9.65
C ARG A 45 -21.94 7.72 -9.44
N ASN A 46 -21.27 6.71 -8.91
CA ASN A 46 -21.84 5.41 -8.65
C ASN A 46 -22.13 5.14 -7.17
N ASN A 47 -22.02 6.15 -6.30
CA ASN A 47 -22.18 6.04 -4.84
C ASN A 47 -21.30 4.93 -4.23
N VAL A 48 -20.05 4.80 -4.70
CA VAL A 48 -19.08 3.83 -4.22
C VAL A 48 -18.09 4.50 -3.29
N THR A 49 -17.91 3.92 -2.09
CA THR A 49 -16.77 4.19 -1.23
C THR A 49 -15.75 3.07 -1.36
N ALA A 50 -14.47 3.38 -1.16
CA ALA A 50 -13.37 2.44 -1.31
C ALA A 50 -12.30 2.67 -0.23
N THR A 51 -11.46 1.66 -0.03
CA THR A 51 -10.21 1.80 0.73
C THR A 51 -9.07 2.10 -0.26
N PHE A 52 -8.37 3.21 -0.02
CA PHE A 52 -7.20 3.60 -0.79
C PHE A 52 -5.92 3.26 -0.01
N PHE A 53 -5.18 2.29 -0.49
CA PHE A 53 -3.89 1.89 0.06
C PHE A 53 -2.81 2.77 -0.54
N PHE A 54 -2.45 3.83 0.16
CA PHE A 54 -1.44 4.77 -0.30
C PHE A 54 -0.03 4.24 -0.04
N LEU A 55 0.81 4.30 -1.07
CA LEU A 55 2.24 4.22 -0.87
C LEU A 55 2.71 5.48 -0.12
N GLY A 56 3.49 5.31 0.93
CA GLY A 56 3.93 6.44 1.78
C GLY A 56 4.70 7.49 0.99
N TRP A 57 5.54 7.09 0.02
CA TRP A 57 6.22 8.00 -0.89
C TRP A 57 5.23 8.86 -1.70
N VAL A 58 4.15 8.26 -2.23
CA VAL A 58 3.12 9.01 -2.97
C VAL A 58 2.39 9.98 -2.05
N ALA A 59 2.05 9.55 -0.83
CA ALA A 59 1.41 10.42 0.15
C ALA A 59 2.29 11.63 0.51
N GLU A 60 3.59 11.43 0.68
CA GLU A 60 4.56 12.50 0.97
C GLU A 60 4.69 13.50 -0.19
N LYS A 61 4.72 13.02 -1.43
CA LYS A 61 4.81 13.86 -2.63
C LYS A 61 3.50 14.58 -2.97
N HIS A 62 2.38 13.96 -2.70
CA HIS A 62 1.05 14.43 -3.05
C HIS A 62 0.09 14.42 -1.85
N PRO A 63 0.36 15.19 -0.77
CA PRO A 63 -0.47 15.15 0.44
C PRO A 63 -1.94 15.52 0.18
N ASP A 64 -2.20 16.32 -0.84
CA ASP A 64 -3.57 16.71 -1.19
C ASP A 64 -4.41 15.53 -1.71
N LEU A 65 -3.78 14.49 -2.29
CA LEU A 65 -4.50 13.28 -2.71
C LEU A 65 -5.05 12.50 -1.51
N VAL A 66 -4.29 12.41 -0.42
CA VAL A 66 -4.75 11.79 0.83
C VAL A 66 -5.92 12.56 1.42
N LYS A 67 -5.78 13.90 1.54
CA LYS A 67 -6.83 14.78 2.09
C LYS A 67 -8.11 14.72 1.28
N GLU A 68 -8.00 14.77 -0.05
CA GLU A 68 -9.15 14.74 -0.94
C GLU A 68 -9.86 13.38 -0.91
N SER A 69 -9.11 12.27 -0.86
CA SER A 69 -9.70 10.93 -0.69
C SER A 69 -10.56 10.85 0.59
N LEU A 70 -10.03 11.38 1.71
CA LEU A 70 -10.78 11.47 2.97
C LEU A 70 -12.01 12.36 2.87
N ARG A 71 -11.87 13.54 2.25
CA ARG A 71 -12.98 14.49 2.08
C ARG A 71 -14.14 13.88 1.30
N ARG A 72 -13.84 13.00 0.35
CA ARG A 72 -14.82 12.23 -0.43
C ARG A 72 -15.38 10.99 0.29
N GLY A 73 -15.00 10.77 1.54
CA GLY A 73 -15.53 9.69 2.38
C GLY A 73 -14.87 8.33 2.18
N HIS A 74 -13.71 8.29 1.52
CA HIS A 74 -12.95 7.06 1.37
C HIS A 74 -12.09 6.76 2.60
N GLU A 75 -11.80 5.49 2.82
CA GLU A 75 -10.84 5.05 3.83
C GLU A 75 -9.42 5.16 3.27
N ILE A 76 -8.47 5.56 4.15
CA ILE A 76 -7.04 5.58 3.84
C ILE A 76 -6.34 4.48 4.61
N ALA A 77 -5.59 3.67 3.89
CA ALA A 77 -4.75 2.61 4.41
C ALA A 77 -3.32 2.76 3.82
N THR A 78 -2.37 1.94 4.24
CA THR A 78 -1.00 2.02 3.76
C THR A 78 -0.62 0.85 2.86
N HIS A 79 0.22 1.15 1.84
CA HIS A 79 0.84 0.19 0.93
C HIS A 79 2.37 0.08 1.16
N GLY A 80 2.84 0.34 2.41
CA GLY A 80 4.25 0.54 2.70
C GLY A 80 4.73 1.92 2.27
N TYR A 81 6.05 2.17 2.41
CA TYR A 81 6.63 3.45 2.01
C TYR A 81 7.29 3.41 0.63
N ALA A 82 8.16 2.43 0.39
CA ALA A 82 9.04 2.37 -0.78
C ALA A 82 8.74 1.20 -1.75
N HIS A 83 7.54 0.63 -1.70
CA HIS A 83 7.08 -0.47 -2.55
C HIS A 83 8.02 -1.70 -2.56
N LYS A 84 8.69 -1.98 -1.44
CA LYS A 84 9.58 -3.13 -1.31
C LYS A 84 8.81 -4.41 -1.02
N MET A 85 9.10 -5.48 -1.74
CA MET A 85 8.55 -6.80 -1.46
C MET A 85 8.97 -7.27 -0.06
N ILE A 86 8.05 -7.88 0.71
CA ILE A 86 8.33 -8.28 2.09
C ILE A 86 9.46 -9.30 2.17
N TYR A 87 9.48 -10.26 1.24
CA TYR A 87 10.51 -11.29 1.18
C TYR A 87 11.92 -10.77 0.80
N ASN A 88 12.03 -9.51 0.34
CA ASN A 88 13.29 -8.82 0.05
C ASN A 88 13.74 -7.89 1.20
N GLN A 89 13.09 -7.98 2.37
CA GLN A 89 13.36 -7.15 3.52
C GLN A 89 13.69 -8.00 4.75
N THR A 90 14.57 -7.48 5.60
CA THR A 90 14.69 -7.94 6.97
C THR A 90 13.52 -7.39 7.82
N PRO A 91 13.20 -8.02 8.96
CA PRO A 91 12.18 -7.49 9.88
C PRO A 91 12.42 -6.02 10.31
N ASP A 92 13.69 -5.63 10.47
CA ASP A 92 14.02 -4.25 10.88
C ASP A 92 13.84 -3.25 9.74
N GLU A 93 14.19 -3.62 8.51
CA GLU A 93 13.92 -2.78 7.33
C GLU A 93 12.43 -2.60 7.11
N PHE A 94 11.65 -3.67 7.24
CA PHE A 94 10.19 -3.60 7.14
C PHE A 94 9.58 -2.73 8.24
N ARG A 95 10.06 -2.85 9.50
CA ARG A 95 9.62 -2.00 10.61
C ARG A 95 9.85 -0.52 10.32
N GLN A 96 11.00 -0.17 9.75
CA GLN A 96 11.32 1.21 9.38
C GLN A 96 10.45 1.71 8.23
N ASP A 97 10.20 0.87 7.20
CA ASP A 97 9.35 1.21 6.06
C ASP A 97 7.91 1.48 6.52
N ILE A 98 7.34 0.59 7.35
CA ILE A 98 5.98 0.75 7.90
C ILE A 98 5.90 1.96 8.83
N TYR A 99 6.87 2.15 9.72
CA TYR A 99 6.90 3.33 10.60
C TYR A 99 6.84 4.62 9.79
N LYS A 100 7.68 4.73 8.75
CA LYS A 100 7.72 5.91 7.90
C LYS A 100 6.40 6.10 7.14
N ALA A 101 5.87 5.04 6.55
CA ALA A 101 4.61 5.10 5.80
C ALA A 101 3.43 5.55 6.67
N VAL A 102 3.27 4.91 7.83
CA VAL A 102 2.20 5.24 8.78
C VAL A 102 2.34 6.67 9.28
N SER A 103 3.54 7.08 9.71
CA SER A 103 3.79 8.45 10.22
C SER A 103 3.42 9.51 9.18
N VAL A 104 3.88 9.36 7.93
CA VAL A 104 3.57 10.31 6.85
C VAL A 104 2.07 10.41 6.61
N ILE A 105 1.39 9.26 6.49
CA ILE A 105 -0.04 9.25 6.18
C ILE A 105 -0.86 9.78 7.36
N GLU A 106 -0.51 9.44 8.61
CA GLU A 106 -1.20 9.95 9.81
C GLU A 106 -1.01 11.45 10.00
N ASP A 107 0.20 11.97 9.76
CA ASP A 107 0.50 13.42 9.84
C ASP A 107 -0.32 14.22 8.80
N ILE A 108 -0.47 13.68 7.58
CA ILE A 108 -1.25 14.34 6.52
C ILE A 108 -2.75 14.26 6.78
N SER A 109 -3.22 13.08 7.19
CA SER A 109 -4.65 12.77 7.31
C SER A 109 -5.29 13.22 8.63
N GLY A 110 -4.48 13.37 9.68
CA GLY A 110 -4.94 13.57 11.06
C GLY A 110 -5.70 12.34 11.61
N ARG A 111 -5.59 11.17 10.99
CA ARG A 111 -6.31 9.95 11.36
C ARG A 111 -5.35 8.77 11.48
N LYS A 112 -5.73 7.78 12.31
CA LYS A 112 -4.99 6.53 12.41
C LYS A 112 -5.11 5.69 11.14
N VAL A 113 -4.00 5.13 10.69
CA VAL A 113 -3.94 4.14 9.61
C VAL A 113 -4.22 2.77 10.23
N LEU A 114 -5.31 2.13 9.79
CA LEU A 114 -5.74 0.85 10.36
C LEU A 114 -5.53 -0.34 9.41
N GLY A 115 -5.35 -0.08 8.13
CA GLY A 115 -5.22 -1.11 7.09
C GLY A 115 -3.85 -1.12 6.43
N TYR A 116 -3.43 -2.31 6.02
CA TYR A 116 -2.20 -2.52 5.24
C TYR A 116 -2.47 -3.45 4.05
N ARG A 117 -1.75 -3.21 2.96
CA ARG A 117 -1.59 -4.17 1.85
C ARG A 117 -0.13 -4.21 1.44
N ALA A 118 0.44 -5.41 1.37
CA ALA A 118 1.82 -5.59 0.94
C ALA A 118 1.98 -5.34 -0.57
N PRO A 119 3.02 -4.63 -0.99
CA PRO A 119 3.42 -4.55 -2.39
C PRO A 119 3.52 -5.96 -3.01
N GLY A 120 2.90 -6.14 -4.19
CA GLY A 120 2.88 -7.42 -4.90
C GLY A 120 2.29 -8.58 -4.11
N PHE A 121 1.45 -8.35 -3.08
CA PHE A 121 0.90 -9.38 -2.21
C PHE A 121 1.99 -10.30 -1.61
N SER A 122 3.13 -9.71 -1.24
CA SER A 122 4.41 -10.40 -0.95
C SER A 122 4.54 -10.96 0.46
N ILE A 123 3.46 -11.07 1.24
CA ILE A 123 3.48 -11.83 2.49
C ILE A 123 3.35 -13.32 2.15
N THR A 124 4.35 -14.09 2.55
CA THR A 124 4.46 -15.54 2.36
C THR A 124 4.55 -16.24 3.72
N PRO A 125 4.47 -17.58 3.79
CA PRO A 125 4.69 -18.29 5.05
C PRO A 125 6.03 -17.95 5.72
N GLU A 126 7.08 -17.68 4.94
CA GLU A 126 8.41 -17.34 5.45
C GLU A 126 8.48 -15.91 5.99
N THR A 127 7.50 -15.08 5.68
CA THR A 127 7.45 -13.66 6.08
C THR A 127 6.27 -13.34 7.01
N GLU A 128 5.64 -14.34 7.63
CA GLU A 128 4.54 -14.16 8.60
C GLU A 128 4.91 -13.25 9.79
N TRP A 129 6.21 -13.10 10.09
CA TRP A 129 6.71 -12.14 11.07
C TRP A 129 6.26 -10.68 10.79
N ALA A 130 5.91 -10.37 9.54
CA ALA A 130 5.39 -9.05 9.15
C ALA A 130 4.11 -8.68 9.91
N PHE A 131 3.22 -9.63 10.21
CA PHE A 131 1.99 -9.37 10.94
C PHE A 131 2.24 -8.84 12.36
N SER A 132 3.27 -9.37 13.04
CA SER A 132 3.63 -8.88 14.37
C SER A 132 4.08 -7.41 14.30
N ILE A 133 4.88 -7.06 13.29
CA ILE A 133 5.35 -5.69 13.09
C ILE A 133 4.19 -4.74 12.72
N LEU A 134 3.26 -5.20 11.87
CA LEU A 134 2.07 -4.42 11.54
C LEU A 134 1.24 -4.12 12.80
N ALA A 135 1.05 -5.12 13.67
CA ALA A 135 0.33 -4.96 14.93
C ALA A 135 1.03 -3.97 15.89
N GLU A 136 2.38 -3.98 15.96
CA GLU A 136 3.18 -3.02 16.73
C GLU A 136 2.89 -1.57 16.31
N HIS A 137 2.63 -1.33 15.02
CA HIS A 137 2.31 -0.03 14.45
C HIS A 137 0.81 0.31 14.44
N GLY A 138 -0.01 -0.51 15.10
CA GLY A 138 -1.44 -0.23 15.27
C GLY A 138 -2.33 -0.62 14.11
N ILE A 139 -1.79 -1.29 13.09
CA ILE A 139 -2.56 -1.85 11.97
C ILE A 139 -3.52 -2.92 12.51
N LYS A 140 -4.76 -2.88 12.06
CA LYS A 140 -5.84 -3.74 12.55
C LYS A 140 -6.29 -4.78 11.54
N TYR A 141 -6.06 -4.56 10.27
CA TYR A 141 -6.37 -5.53 9.22
C TYR A 141 -5.32 -5.49 8.10
N ASP A 142 -5.17 -6.62 7.46
CA ASP A 142 -4.29 -6.85 6.32
C ASP A 142 -5.12 -7.30 5.11
N SER A 143 -4.75 -6.81 3.92
CA SER A 143 -5.36 -7.16 2.64
C SER A 143 -4.35 -7.74 1.65
N SER A 144 -3.31 -8.42 2.15
CA SER A 144 -2.21 -8.93 1.33
C SER A 144 -2.39 -10.39 0.92
N ILE A 145 -3.22 -11.15 1.64
CA ILE A 145 -3.38 -12.58 1.36
C ILE A 145 -4.51 -12.78 0.37
N PHE A 146 -4.18 -13.36 -0.77
CA PHE A 146 -5.12 -13.69 -1.83
C PHE A 146 -5.35 -15.21 -1.91
N PRO A 147 -6.62 -15.70 -1.82
CA PRO A 147 -6.92 -17.13 -1.87
C PRO A 147 -6.94 -17.67 -3.30
N GLY A 148 -5.83 -17.64 -4.01
CA GLY A 148 -5.71 -18.12 -5.38
C GLY A 148 -4.54 -19.09 -5.56
N LYS A 149 -4.75 -20.16 -6.34
CA LYS A 149 -3.70 -21.14 -6.62
C LYS A 149 -2.62 -20.64 -7.57
N ASP A 150 -2.84 -19.54 -8.29
CA ASP A 150 -2.05 -19.15 -9.45
C ASP A 150 -1.37 -17.77 -9.36
N CYS A 151 -1.48 -17.07 -8.24
CA CYS A 151 -0.74 -15.84 -8.03
C CYS A 151 0.57 -16.11 -7.31
N LEU A 152 1.66 -16.27 -8.08
CA LEU A 152 3.06 -16.30 -7.63
C LEU A 152 3.41 -17.40 -6.60
N GLY A 153 2.75 -18.57 -6.65
CA GLY A 153 3.15 -19.73 -5.84
C GLY A 153 2.88 -19.58 -4.34
N ILE A 154 2.08 -18.60 -3.93
CA ILE A 154 1.67 -18.45 -2.52
C ILE A 154 0.64 -19.53 -2.21
N MET A 155 1.10 -20.65 -1.68
CA MET A 155 0.23 -21.69 -1.17
C MET A 155 -0.36 -21.28 0.17
N ILE A 156 -1.67 -21.12 0.20
CA ILE A 156 -2.43 -21.01 1.44
C ILE A 156 -2.49 -22.39 2.09
N SER A 157 -1.43 -22.77 2.79
CA SER A 157 -1.49 -23.92 3.69
C SER A 157 -1.78 -23.52 5.15
N SER A 158 -1.74 -22.23 5.49
CA SER A 158 -1.70 -21.76 6.88
C SER A 158 -3.01 -21.20 7.47
N ILE A 159 -4.09 -21.06 6.69
CA ILE A 159 -5.37 -20.51 7.23
C ILE A 159 -6.21 -21.57 7.97
N ARG A 160 -5.76 -22.80 8.11
CA ARG A 160 -6.53 -23.88 8.76
C ARG A 160 -6.40 -23.94 10.29
N ASN A 161 -5.61 -23.10 10.92
CA ASN A 161 -5.33 -23.17 12.36
C ASN A 161 -5.31 -21.80 13.07
N LEU A 162 -6.22 -20.90 12.71
CA LEU A 162 -6.55 -19.73 13.54
C LEU A 162 -8.01 -19.79 13.97
#